data_1c04a8dab3ce3967cfebb62db1997660
#
_entry.id   1c04a8dab3ce3967cfebb62db1997660
#
_cell.length_a   1.000
_cell.length_b   1.000
_cell.length_c   1.000
_cell.angle_alpha   90.00
_cell.angle_beta   90.00
_cell.angle_gamma   90.00
#
_symmetry.space_group_name_H-M   'P 1'
#
loop_
_entity.id
_entity.type
_entity.pdbx_description
1 polymer ?
#
loop_
_entity_poly.entity_id
_entity_poly.type
_entity_poly.pdbx_seq_one_letter_code
_entity_poly.pdbx_strand_id
1 'polypeptide(L)'
;MPKFMIETTYRLPIFRQRCYEAETPEAACRLAIEDEDWSDQKEDYETSGETYVTGVWAGDVPPYSVPAIAVPAHFDETVQRKADMFGSLLELLQEPARPMGLSLHDFQRWQPRAQAAVFKARAVIEERRDLDDRDIPPS
;
A
#
# COMPACT_ATOMS: atom_id res chain seq x y z
N MET A 1 0.78 -32.76 -2.24
CA MET A 1 0.78 -31.31 -2.42
C MET A 1 1.55 -30.66 -1.29
N PRO A 2 2.44 -29.71 -1.58
CA PRO A 2 3.08 -28.94 -0.54
C PRO A 2 2.06 -28.17 0.30
N LYS A 3 2.38 -27.96 1.59
CA LYS A 3 1.55 -27.18 2.50
C LYS A 3 2.28 -25.89 2.87
N PHE A 4 1.52 -24.86 3.15
CA PHE A 4 2.05 -23.56 3.59
C PHE A 4 1.23 -23.05 4.76
N MET A 5 1.90 -22.52 5.76
CA MET A 5 1.27 -21.75 6.82
C MET A 5 1.16 -20.30 6.36
N ILE A 6 -0.02 -19.74 6.39
CA ILE A 6 -0.29 -18.38 5.93
C ILE A 6 -0.90 -17.57 7.06
N GLU A 7 -0.33 -16.42 7.33
CA GLU A 7 -0.92 -15.42 8.22
C GLU A 7 -1.66 -14.39 7.38
N THR A 8 -2.94 -14.21 7.68
CA THR A 8 -3.76 -13.18 7.06
C THR A 8 -4.17 -12.16 8.11
N THR A 9 -4.32 -10.90 7.68
CA THR A 9 -4.63 -9.78 8.56
C THR A 9 -5.69 -8.89 7.91
N TYR A 10 -6.54 -8.27 8.72
CA TYR A 10 -7.32 -7.12 8.30
C TYR A 10 -7.22 -6.05 9.41
N ARG A 11 -7.38 -4.79 9.02
CA ARG A 11 -7.27 -3.68 9.97
C ARG A 11 -8.65 -3.20 10.41
N LEU A 12 -8.76 -2.87 11.69
CA LEU A 12 -9.94 -2.23 12.25
C LEU A 12 -9.58 -0.79 12.61
N PRO A 13 -10.43 0.19 12.28
CA PRO A 13 -10.26 1.53 12.84
C PRO A 13 -10.44 1.52 14.36
N ILE A 14 -9.48 2.10 15.05
CA ILE A 14 -9.59 2.39 16.48
C ILE A 14 -9.69 3.91 16.57
N PHE A 15 -10.74 4.40 17.20
CA PHE A 15 -11.00 5.83 17.26
C PHE A 15 -11.39 6.26 18.66
N ARG A 16 -11.31 7.56 18.91
CA ARG A 16 -11.81 8.19 20.13
C ARG A 16 -12.46 9.52 19.76
N GLN A 17 -13.38 9.94 20.59
CA GLN A 17 -14.09 11.20 20.39
C GLN A 17 -13.95 12.01 21.69
N ARG A 18 -13.23 13.14 21.60
CA ARG A 18 -12.96 14.04 22.72
C ARG A 18 -13.13 15.48 22.32
N CYS A 19 -13.54 16.31 23.28
CA CYS A 19 -13.62 17.75 23.09
C CYS A 19 -12.28 18.38 23.48
N TYR A 20 -11.78 19.28 22.63
CA TYR A 20 -10.54 20.05 22.88
C TYR A 20 -10.84 21.54 22.80
N GLU A 21 -10.31 22.31 23.74
CA GLU A 21 -10.38 23.77 23.71
C GLU A 21 -9.19 24.33 22.94
N ALA A 22 -9.47 25.12 21.90
CA ALA A 22 -8.47 25.79 21.10
C ALA A 22 -9.11 26.96 20.35
N GLU A 23 -8.30 27.92 19.94
CA GLU A 23 -8.79 29.09 19.21
C GLU A 23 -9.19 28.81 17.78
N THR A 24 -8.63 27.73 17.18
CA THR A 24 -8.90 27.34 15.80
C THR A 24 -9.08 25.83 15.69
N PRO A 25 -9.83 25.35 14.66
CA PRO A 25 -9.92 23.90 14.39
C PRO A 25 -8.55 23.25 14.17
N GLU A 26 -7.63 23.94 13.52
CA GLU A 26 -6.27 23.41 13.29
C GLU A 26 -5.52 23.17 14.60
N ALA A 27 -5.58 24.13 15.52
CA ALA A 27 -4.96 23.98 16.84
C ALA A 27 -5.61 22.85 17.64
N ALA A 28 -6.94 22.70 17.56
CA ALA A 28 -7.66 21.59 18.21
C ALA A 28 -7.22 20.22 17.62
N CYS A 29 -7.11 20.13 16.31
CA CYS A 29 -6.63 18.90 15.64
C CYS A 29 -5.22 18.53 16.08
N ARG A 30 -4.34 19.52 16.23
CA ARG A 30 -2.97 19.30 16.70
C ARG A 30 -2.95 18.75 18.12
N LEU A 31 -3.75 19.35 19.02
CA LEU A 31 -3.89 18.85 20.39
C LEU A 31 -4.41 17.40 20.39
N ALA A 32 -5.39 17.09 19.54
CA ALA A 32 -5.94 15.74 19.44
C ALA A 32 -4.89 14.72 18.96
N ILE A 33 -4.08 15.06 17.97
CA ILE A 33 -3.03 14.19 17.43
C ILE A 33 -1.95 13.92 18.49
N GLU A 34 -1.60 14.94 19.28
CA GLU A 34 -0.56 14.86 20.31
C GLU A 34 -1.04 14.20 21.61
N ASP A 35 -2.34 14.02 21.78
CA ASP A 35 -2.93 13.39 22.96
C ASP A 35 -2.67 11.88 22.97
N GLU A 36 -1.88 11.41 23.91
CA GLU A 36 -1.47 10.00 24.02
C GLU A 36 -2.45 9.13 24.83
N ASP A 37 -3.49 9.71 25.42
CA ASP A 37 -4.46 8.98 26.23
C ASP A 37 -5.55 8.34 25.36
N TRP A 38 -5.48 7.04 25.19
CA TRP A 38 -6.44 6.23 24.42
C TRP A 38 -7.35 5.37 25.32
N SER A 39 -7.49 5.72 26.58
CA SER A 39 -8.25 4.91 27.54
C SER A 39 -9.73 4.74 27.21
N ASP A 40 -10.32 5.67 26.43
CA ASP A 40 -11.71 5.65 25.97
C ASP A 40 -11.87 5.21 24.52
N GLN A 41 -10.87 4.55 23.97
CA GLN A 41 -10.89 4.11 22.57
C GLN A 41 -12.04 3.16 22.27
N LYS A 42 -12.52 3.22 21.04
CA LYS A 42 -13.56 2.35 20.49
C LYS A 42 -13.04 1.66 19.23
N GLU A 43 -13.57 0.47 18.96
CA GLU A 43 -13.26 -0.29 17.75
C GLU A 43 -14.43 -0.25 16.79
N ASP A 44 -14.14 -0.03 15.50
CA ASP A 44 -15.17 0.00 14.46
C ASP A 44 -15.06 -1.26 13.59
N TYR A 45 -15.88 -2.26 13.90
CA TYR A 45 -15.93 -3.52 13.16
C TYR A 45 -16.67 -3.41 11.83
N GLU A 46 -17.47 -2.35 11.63
CA GLU A 46 -18.27 -2.18 10.41
C GLU A 46 -17.44 -1.66 9.23
N THR A 47 -16.36 -0.94 9.52
CA THR A 47 -15.48 -0.38 8.48
C THR A 47 -14.10 -1.03 8.47
N SER A 48 -14.05 -2.34 8.75
CA SER A 48 -12.80 -3.10 8.66
C SER A 48 -12.23 -3.07 7.24
N GLY A 49 -10.91 -3.06 7.15
CA GLY A 49 -10.20 -3.09 5.87
C GLY A 49 -10.27 -4.46 5.19
N GLU A 50 -9.64 -4.55 4.02
CA GLU A 50 -9.52 -5.81 3.30
C GLU A 50 -8.62 -6.80 4.03
N THR A 51 -8.82 -8.09 3.76
CA THR A 51 -7.90 -9.14 4.21
C THR A 51 -6.68 -9.19 3.30
N TYR A 52 -5.50 -9.21 3.88
CA TYR A 52 -4.24 -9.30 3.15
C TYR A 52 -3.28 -10.26 3.86
N VAL A 53 -2.21 -10.65 3.19
CA VAL A 53 -1.26 -11.64 3.71
C VAL A 53 -0.11 -10.94 4.43
N THR A 54 0.18 -11.38 5.64
CA THR A 54 1.27 -10.83 6.48
C THR A 54 2.38 -11.83 6.78
N GLY A 55 2.22 -13.09 6.40
CA GLY A 55 3.29 -14.06 6.59
C GLY A 55 3.06 -15.34 5.81
N VAL A 56 4.15 -15.94 5.33
CA VAL A 56 4.15 -17.20 4.58
C VAL A 56 5.30 -18.07 5.08
N TRP A 57 5.01 -19.32 5.41
CA TRP A 57 6.00 -20.30 5.84
C TRP A 57 5.76 -21.63 5.14
N ALA A 58 6.84 -22.32 4.76
CA ALA A 58 6.73 -23.64 4.13
C ALA A 58 6.34 -24.69 5.17
N GLY A 59 5.35 -25.51 4.83
CA GLY A 59 4.92 -26.66 5.62
C GLY A 59 3.74 -26.36 6.55
N ASP A 60 3.28 -27.40 7.21
CA ASP A 60 2.27 -27.31 8.26
C ASP A 60 2.99 -27.12 9.59
N VAL A 61 3.44 -25.88 9.83
CA VAL A 61 4.31 -25.52 10.95
C VAL A 61 3.70 -24.33 11.69
N PRO A 62 4.03 -24.15 12.99
CA PRO A 62 3.64 -22.92 13.69
C PRO A 62 4.23 -21.69 13.01
N PRO A 63 3.49 -20.55 12.97
CA PRO A 63 4.04 -19.29 12.46
C PRO A 63 5.34 -18.94 13.20
N TYR A 64 6.28 -18.32 12.47
CA TYR A 64 7.57 -17.86 13.01
C TYR A 64 8.50 -18.96 13.54
N SER A 65 8.19 -20.24 13.28
CA SER A 65 9.03 -21.36 13.71
C SER A 65 10.11 -21.75 12.71
N VAL A 66 9.98 -21.31 11.46
CA VAL A 66 10.94 -21.51 10.37
C VAL A 66 11.16 -20.18 9.64
N PRO A 67 12.20 -20.06 8.79
CA PRO A 67 12.40 -18.84 8.03
C PRO A 67 11.20 -18.52 7.14
N ALA A 68 10.76 -17.25 7.15
CA ALA A 68 9.62 -16.81 6.35
C ALA A 68 9.97 -16.76 4.86
N ILE A 69 8.98 -17.11 4.04
CA ILE A 69 9.03 -16.87 2.59
C ILE A 69 8.51 -15.44 2.36
N ALA A 70 9.09 -14.73 1.39
CA ALA A 70 8.64 -13.39 1.04
C ALA A 70 7.17 -13.42 0.58
N VAL A 71 6.35 -12.53 1.13
CA VAL A 71 4.94 -12.38 0.71
C VAL A 71 4.93 -11.78 -0.70
N PRO A 72 4.25 -12.42 -1.67
CA PRO A 72 4.10 -11.81 -2.99
C PRO A 72 3.39 -10.45 -2.88
N ALA A 73 3.96 -9.42 -3.51
CA ALA A 73 3.53 -8.02 -3.33
C ALA A 73 2.04 -7.79 -3.63
N HIS A 74 1.47 -8.54 -4.57
CA HIS A 74 0.06 -8.40 -4.94
C HIS A 74 -0.92 -8.96 -3.90
N PHE A 75 -0.44 -9.64 -2.85
CA PHE A 75 -1.23 -10.05 -1.70
C PHE A 75 -1.10 -9.13 -0.49
N ASP A 76 -0.30 -8.07 -0.61
CA ASP A 76 -0.20 -7.04 0.40
C ASP A 76 -1.46 -6.16 0.42
N GLU A 77 -1.60 -5.35 1.45
CA GLU A 77 -2.71 -4.41 1.60
C GLU A 77 -2.76 -3.44 0.41
N THR A 78 -3.95 -3.25 -0.18
CA THR A 78 -4.11 -2.40 -1.37
C THR A 78 -3.68 -0.96 -1.12
N VAL A 79 -4.01 -0.41 0.05
CA VAL A 79 -3.59 0.96 0.43
C VAL A 79 -2.07 1.05 0.46
N GLN A 80 -1.38 0.05 1.02
CA GLN A 80 0.08 0.01 1.06
C GLN A 80 0.67 -0.13 -0.34
N ARG A 81 0.06 -0.95 -1.20
CA ARG A 81 0.48 -1.09 -2.61
C ARG A 81 0.39 0.25 -3.35
N LYS A 82 -0.69 1.01 -3.13
CA LYS A 82 -0.85 2.36 -3.69
C LYS A 82 0.22 3.31 -3.15
N ALA A 83 0.47 3.27 -1.85
CA ALA A 83 1.50 4.11 -1.22
C ALA A 83 2.89 3.81 -1.76
N ASP A 84 3.22 2.53 -1.97
CA ASP A 84 4.52 2.11 -2.51
C ASP A 84 4.74 2.61 -3.95
N MET A 85 3.65 2.79 -4.71
CA MET A 85 3.73 3.31 -6.08
C MET A 85 3.91 4.82 -6.14
N PHE A 86 3.57 5.55 -5.08
CA PHE A 86 3.56 7.01 -5.11
C PHE A 86 4.93 7.60 -5.45
N GLY A 87 5.99 7.14 -4.79
CA GLY A 87 7.36 7.61 -5.03
C GLY A 87 7.83 7.33 -6.46
N SER A 88 7.57 6.13 -6.95
CA SER A 88 7.94 5.72 -8.31
C SER A 88 7.22 6.56 -9.37
N LEU A 89 5.92 6.83 -9.16
CA LEU A 89 5.13 7.67 -10.06
C LEU A 89 5.63 9.11 -10.04
N LEU A 90 5.98 9.63 -8.86
CA LEU A 90 6.54 10.98 -8.74
C LEU A 90 7.84 11.12 -9.52
N GLU A 91 8.75 10.18 -9.38
CA GLU A 91 10.04 10.17 -10.11
C GLU A 91 9.81 10.18 -11.63
N LEU A 92 8.88 9.35 -12.11
CA LEU A 92 8.55 9.29 -13.54
C LEU A 92 7.97 10.60 -14.06
N LEU A 93 7.09 11.27 -13.28
CA LEU A 93 6.49 12.52 -13.68
C LEU A 93 7.46 13.70 -13.63
N GLN A 94 8.45 13.67 -12.75
CA GLN A 94 9.45 14.73 -12.64
C GLN A 94 10.29 14.87 -13.90
N GLU A 95 10.55 13.80 -14.62
CA GLU A 95 11.36 13.84 -15.84
C GLU A 95 10.71 14.68 -16.96
N PRO A 96 9.46 14.41 -17.39
CA PRO A 96 8.81 15.25 -18.41
C PRO A 96 8.36 16.61 -17.87
N ALA A 97 8.24 16.79 -16.55
CA ALA A 97 7.79 18.04 -15.96
C ALA A 97 8.88 19.13 -15.87
N ARG A 98 10.09 18.85 -16.35
CA ARG A 98 11.17 19.85 -16.43
C ARG A 98 10.80 20.96 -17.43
N PRO A 99 11.33 22.20 -17.25
CA PRO A 99 10.97 23.32 -18.12
C PRO A 99 11.20 23.05 -19.63
N MET A 100 12.19 22.26 -19.98
CA MET A 100 12.49 21.90 -21.37
C MET A 100 11.85 20.58 -21.82
N GLY A 101 11.14 19.91 -20.90
CA GLY A 101 10.57 18.59 -21.19
C GLY A 101 11.63 17.52 -21.43
N LEU A 102 11.27 16.50 -22.23
CA LEU A 102 12.17 15.41 -22.62
C LEU A 102 12.62 15.58 -24.06
N SER A 103 13.91 15.34 -24.33
CA SER A 103 14.40 15.15 -25.70
C SER A 103 13.77 13.89 -26.27
N LEU A 104 13.83 13.73 -27.61
CA LEU A 104 13.35 12.48 -28.25
C LEU A 104 14.05 11.25 -27.69
N HIS A 105 15.36 11.33 -27.49
CA HIS A 105 16.15 10.22 -26.94
C HIS A 105 15.70 9.90 -25.50
N ASP A 106 15.55 10.90 -24.66
CA ASP A 106 15.10 10.72 -23.27
C ASP A 106 13.67 10.17 -23.22
N PHE A 107 12.77 10.65 -24.10
CA PHE A 107 11.41 10.15 -24.22
C PHE A 107 11.38 8.66 -24.59
N GLN A 108 12.20 8.23 -25.53
CA GLN A 108 12.29 6.83 -25.94
C GLN A 108 12.73 5.91 -24.80
N ARG A 109 13.55 6.40 -23.88
CA ARG A 109 13.96 5.66 -22.70
C ARG A 109 12.92 5.72 -21.57
N TRP A 110 12.21 6.81 -21.47
CA TRP A 110 11.20 7.06 -20.42
C TRP A 110 9.89 6.31 -20.70
N GLN A 111 9.42 6.29 -21.94
CA GLN A 111 8.10 5.75 -22.29
C GLN A 111 7.87 4.30 -21.84
N PRO A 112 8.78 3.33 -22.06
CA PRO A 112 8.58 1.96 -21.57
C PRO A 112 8.44 1.88 -20.05
N ARG A 113 9.20 2.70 -19.32
CA ARG A 113 9.13 2.76 -17.86
C ARG A 113 7.78 3.31 -17.41
N ALA A 114 7.29 4.35 -18.08
CA ALA A 114 5.99 4.93 -17.80
C ALA A 114 4.85 3.95 -18.10
N GLN A 115 4.90 3.22 -19.21
CA GLN A 115 3.91 2.21 -19.57
C GLN A 115 3.87 1.07 -18.55
N ALA A 116 5.03 0.60 -18.10
CA ALA A 116 5.12 -0.44 -17.07
C ALA A 116 4.53 0.03 -15.73
N ALA A 117 4.79 1.28 -15.34
CA ALA A 117 4.25 1.87 -14.13
C ALA A 117 2.72 2.04 -14.20
N VAL A 118 2.21 2.47 -15.35
CA VAL A 118 0.75 2.58 -15.60
C VAL A 118 0.07 1.22 -15.50
N PHE A 119 0.65 0.19 -16.11
CA PHE A 119 0.13 -1.18 -16.04
C PHE A 119 0.04 -1.65 -14.58
N LYS A 120 1.13 -1.48 -13.85
CA LYS A 120 1.18 -1.88 -12.43
C LYS A 120 0.20 -1.09 -11.57
N ALA A 121 0.10 0.23 -11.78
CA ALA A 121 -0.82 1.09 -11.04
C ALA A 121 -2.27 0.70 -11.30
N ARG A 122 -2.65 0.38 -12.53
CA ARG A 122 -3.99 -0.10 -12.86
C ARG A 122 -4.32 -1.41 -12.17
N ALA A 123 -3.37 -2.34 -12.12
CA ALA A 123 -3.55 -3.61 -11.41
C ALA A 123 -3.84 -3.37 -9.92
N VAL A 124 -3.14 -2.42 -9.30
CA VAL A 124 -3.35 -2.06 -7.90
C VAL A 124 -4.73 -1.41 -7.70
N ILE A 125 -5.12 -0.46 -8.58
CA ILE A 125 -6.42 0.21 -8.49
C ILE A 125 -7.58 -0.77 -8.66
N GLU A 126 -7.45 -1.74 -9.57
CA GLU A 126 -8.44 -2.78 -9.81
C GLU A 126 -8.41 -3.88 -8.75
N GLU A 127 -7.53 -3.77 -7.75
CA GLU A 127 -7.38 -4.73 -6.66
C GLU A 127 -7.09 -6.15 -7.14
N ARG A 128 -6.40 -6.29 -8.27
CA ARG A 128 -6.05 -7.60 -8.80
C ARG A 128 -4.98 -8.25 -7.93
N ARG A 129 -5.28 -9.46 -7.46
CA ARG A 129 -4.35 -10.26 -6.66
C ARG A 129 -3.49 -11.17 -7.53
N ASP A 130 -4.07 -11.70 -8.62
CA ASP A 130 -3.36 -12.55 -9.56
C ASP A 130 -3.11 -11.78 -10.84
N LEU A 131 -1.83 -11.69 -11.23
CA LEU A 131 -1.44 -11.14 -12.53
C LEU A 131 -1.36 -12.30 -13.51
N ASP A 132 -2.24 -12.30 -14.50
CA ASP A 132 -2.16 -13.23 -15.61
C ASP A 132 -0.95 -12.85 -16.48
N ASP A 133 -0.15 -13.83 -16.88
CA ASP A 133 1.01 -13.59 -17.74
C ASP A 133 0.65 -12.82 -19.02
N ARG A 134 -0.59 -12.96 -19.49
CA ARG A 134 -1.11 -12.22 -20.63
C ARG A 134 -1.26 -10.72 -20.39
N ASP A 135 -1.37 -10.32 -19.13
CA ASP A 135 -1.53 -8.92 -18.72
C ASP A 135 -0.18 -8.20 -18.57
N ILE A 136 0.93 -8.94 -18.64
CA ILE A 136 2.26 -8.35 -18.53
C ILE A 136 2.61 -7.70 -19.86
N PRO A 137 2.94 -6.38 -19.89
CA PRO A 137 3.27 -5.72 -21.14
C PRO A 137 4.56 -6.30 -21.72
N PRO A 138 4.68 -6.35 -23.05
CA PRO A 138 5.92 -6.78 -23.70
C PRO A 138 7.05 -5.81 -23.32
N SER A 139 8.18 -6.38 -22.95
CA SER A 139 9.39 -5.61 -22.57
C SER A 139 10.07 -4.97 -23.79
#